data_b85167beadb527936a2574f52d25b718
#
_entry.id   b85167beadb527936a2574f52d25b718
#
_cell.length_a   1.000
_cell.length_b   1.000
_cell.length_c   1.000
_cell.angle_alpha   90.00
_cell.angle_beta   90.00
_cell.angle_gamma   90.00
#
_symmetry.space_group_name_H-M   'P 1'
#
loop_
_entity.id
_entity.type
_entity.pdbx_description
1 polymer ?
#
loop_
_entity_poly.entity_id
_entity_poly.type
_entity_poly.pdbx_seq_one_letter_code
_entity_poly.pdbx_strand_id
1 'polypeptide(L)'
;MRDDRHDDRGSGGGSRTDAWRRELADAIRDPAELCRMLGLDAALAEPTARAANGFPLLVPRGFVARMRRGDPHDPLLLQVLPRPAELETAEGFSADPLAEQAALAAPALVRKYAGRVLLLAAGGCAVNCRYCFRREFPYAESGVDQAGLDAALDAVAADASIHEVILSGGDPLLLDDDRLERLVARVESLPHVRRLRIHSRLPIVLPSRVTDRLAATLAGTRLACVVVVHANHPAELDDSVAAALSRLAAARAILLNQAVLLEGVNDSLDVLKDLSERLVDLGVIPYYLHLLDRVVGTSHFEVSEAAAAALHAGLRGTLPGYAVPRLVREVPGEPAKVWIA
;
A
#
# COMPACT_ATOMS: atom_id res chain seq x y z
N MET A 1 -34.03 -31.78 46.70
CA MET A 1 -34.08 -31.93 45.27
C MET A 1 -33.70 -30.57 44.72
N ARG A 2 -32.40 -30.33 44.47
CA ARG A 2 -31.84 -29.06 43.92
C ARG A 2 -31.43 -29.36 42.49
N ASP A 3 -31.98 -28.59 41.59
CA ASP A 3 -31.76 -28.69 40.14
C ASP A 3 -30.55 -27.76 39.80
N ASP A 4 -29.38 -28.40 39.63
CA ASP A 4 -28.15 -27.71 39.19
C ASP A 4 -28.14 -27.68 37.66
N ARG A 5 -28.63 -26.60 37.06
CA ARG A 5 -28.39 -26.31 35.65
C ARG A 5 -27.05 -25.63 35.48
N HIS A 6 -26.06 -26.39 35.07
CA HIS A 6 -24.78 -25.92 34.58
C HIS A 6 -25.01 -25.11 33.31
N ASP A 7 -24.74 -23.80 33.41
CA ASP A 7 -24.73 -22.84 32.28
C ASP A 7 -23.34 -22.93 31.61
N ASP A 8 -23.23 -23.79 30.64
CA ASP A 8 -22.04 -23.96 29.78
C ASP A 8 -22.05 -22.87 28.73
N ARG A 9 -21.60 -21.65 29.09
CA ARG A 9 -21.31 -20.58 28.12
C ARG A 9 -19.90 -20.76 27.59
N GLY A 10 -19.80 -21.54 26.49
CA GLY A 10 -18.59 -21.72 25.74
C GLY A 10 -17.92 -20.42 25.34
N SER A 11 -16.73 -20.20 25.88
CA SER A 11 -15.75 -19.24 25.49
C SER A 11 -15.13 -19.64 24.13
N GLY A 12 -15.71 -19.19 23.02
CA GLY A 12 -15.26 -19.48 21.66
C GLY A 12 -15.39 -18.31 20.71
N GLY A 13 -15.09 -17.07 21.19
CA GLY A 13 -15.17 -15.87 20.38
C GLY A 13 -13.86 -15.12 20.29
N GLY A 14 -12.81 -15.73 19.75
CA GLY A 14 -11.68 -14.97 19.19
C GLY A 14 -12.18 -14.16 18.01
N SER A 15 -12.46 -12.88 18.22
CA SER A 15 -13.01 -11.96 17.22
C SER A 15 -12.20 -12.03 15.91
N ARG A 16 -12.87 -12.03 14.73
CA ARG A 16 -12.26 -11.83 13.41
C ARG A 16 -11.34 -10.61 13.37
N THR A 17 -11.56 -9.64 14.27
CA THR A 17 -10.75 -8.44 14.46
C THR A 17 -9.28 -8.76 14.81
N ASP A 18 -8.98 -9.92 15.38
CA ASP A 18 -7.60 -10.28 15.77
C ASP A 18 -6.90 -11.22 14.77
N ALA A 19 -7.63 -11.71 13.77
CA ALA A 19 -7.05 -12.64 12.79
C ALA A 19 -5.90 -12.01 12.01
N TRP A 20 -6.11 -10.83 11.45
CA TRP A 20 -5.08 -10.13 10.67
C TRP A 20 -3.84 -9.77 11.50
N ARG A 21 -4.01 -9.49 12.81
CA ARG A 21 -2.88 -9.21 13.71
C ARG A 21 -2.03 -10.46 13.95
N ARG A 22 -2.66 -11.63 14.09
CA ARG A 22 -1.95 -12.91 14.19
C ARG A 22 -1.21 -13.23 12.91
N GLU A 23 -1.85 -13.05 11.74
CA GLU A 23 -1.20 -13.21 10.44
C GLU A 23 -0.01 -12.26 10.27
N LEU A 24 -0.13 -11.00 10.71
CA LEU A 24 0.96 -10.04 10.68
C LEU A 24 2.08 -10.42 11.65
N ALA A 25 1.75 -10.90 12.84
CA ALA A 25 2.75 -11.38 13.82
C ALA A 25 3.54 -12.57 13.28
N ASP A 26 2.88 -13.46 12.50
CA ASP A 26 3.47 -14.64 11.85
C ASP A 26 4.10 -14.32 10.48
N ALA A 27 4.18 -13.04 10.08
CA ALA A 27 4.83 -12.64 8.84
C ALA A 27 6.32 -13.02 8.83
N ILE A 28 6.81 -13.40 7.67
CA ILE A 28 8.20 -13.82 7.47
C ILE A 28 9.12 -12.60 7.52
N ARG A 29 10.19 -12.73 8.33
CA ARG A 29 11.24 -11.71 8.51
C ARG A 29 12.64 -12.23 8.20
N ASP A 30 12.80 -13.56 8.16
CA ASP A 30 14.06 -14.19 7.84
C ASP A 30 14.14 -14.55 6.35
N PRO A 31 15.09 -13.98 5.58
CA PRO A 31 15.28 -14.33 4.18
C PRO A 31 15.54 -15.81 3.95
N ALA A 32 16.24 -16.48 4.87
CA ALA A 32 16.51 -17.92 4.76
C ALA A 32 15.23 -18.74 4.93
N GLU A 33 14.31 -18.32 5.79
CA GLU A 33 12.99 -18.94 5.90
C GLU A 33 12.21 -18.80 4.60
N LEU A 34 12.16 -17.58 4.01
CA LEU A 34 11.47 -17.35 2.74
C LEU A 34 12.03 -18.23 1.62
N CYS A 35 13.35 -18.30 1.47
CA CYS A 35 14.00 -19.14 0.47
C CYS A 35 13.63 -20.63 0.67
N ARG A 36 13.67 -21.14 1.89
CA ARG A 36 13.27 -22.54 2.20
C ARG A 36 11.80 -22.81 1.87
N MET A 37 10.88 -21.90 2.24
CA MET A 37 9.46 -22.06 1.96
C MET A 37 9.18 -22.15 0.46
N LEU A 38 9.87 -21.35 -0.33
CA LEU A 38 9.70 -21.32 -1.78
C LEU A 38 10.54 -22.37 -2.50
N GLY A 39 11.41 -23.12 -1.80
CA GLY A 39 12.29 -24.10 -2.43
C GLY A 39 13.33 -23.49 -3.36
N LEU A 40 13.80 -22.27 -3.03
CA LEU A 40 14.83 -21.57 -3.76
C LEU A 40 16.23 -22.11 -3.38
N ASP A 41 17.22 -21.84 -4.24
CA ASP A 41 18.62 -22.22 -3.97
C ASP A 41 19.10 -21.61 -2.65
N ALA A 42 19.65 -22.44 -1.79
CA ALA A 42 20.21 -22.01 -0.50
C ALA A 42 21.33 -20.96 -0.64
N ALA A 43 22.02 -20.93 -1.79
CA ALA A 43 23.04 -19.92 -2.10
C ALA A 43 22.49 -18.49 -2.15
N LEU A 44 21.18 -18.30 -2.32
CA LEU A 44 20.54 -16.99 -2.29
C LEU A 44 20.38 -16.44 -0.87
N ALA A 45 20.41 -17.28 0.17
CA ALA A 45 20.04 -16.85 1.53
C ALA A 45 21.03 -15.81 2.10
N GLU A 46 22.36 -16.00 1.95
CA GLU A 46 23.37 -15.08 2.50
C GLU A 46 23.39 -13.72 1.80
N PRO A 47 23.44 -13.64 0.44
CA PRO A 47 23.35 -12.36 -0.26
C PRO A 47 22.07 -11.58 0.07
N THR A 48 20.96 -12.28 0.18
CA THR A 48 19.66 -11.71 0.55
C THR A 48 19.67 -11.17 1.99
N ALA A 49 20.25 -11.90 2.94
CA ALA A 49 20.38 -11.45 4.32
C ALA A 49 21.24 -10.18 4.44
N ARG A 50 22.33 -10.06 3.65
CA ARG A 50 23.14 -8.83 3.61
C ARG A 50 22.36 -7.64 3.09
N ALA A 51 21.57 -7.81 2.03
CA ALA A 51 20.73 -6.76 1.48
C ALA A 51 19.59 -6.36 2.45
N ALA A 52 19.13 -7.28 3.29
CA ALA A 52 18.10 -7.02 4.30
C ALA A 52 18.57 -6.12 5.46
N ASN A 53 19.88 -5.94 5.68
CA ASN A 53 20.40 -5.14 6.81
C ASN A 53 20.01 -3.66 6.73
N GLY A 54 19.93 -3.08 5.54
CA GLY A 54 19.51 -1.68 5.35
C GLY A 54 17.99 -1.50 5.39
N PHE A 55 17.27 -2.42 4.76
CA PHE A 55 15.81 -2.43 4.72
C PHE A 55 15.32 -3.87 4.94
N PRO A 56 14.78 -4.20 6.13
CA PRO A 56 14.52 -5.59 6.52
C PRO A 56 13.45 -6.26 5.66
N LEU A 57 13.50 -7.59 5.60
CA LEU A 57 12.40 -8.38 5.05
C LEU A 57 11.19 -8.33 5.99
N LEU A 58 10.03 -8.09 5.42
CA LEU A 58 8.74 -8.30 6.07
C LEU A 58 7.72 -8.66 4.99
N VAL A 59 7.13 -9.86 5.10
CA VAL A 59 6.11 -10.30 4.14
C VAL A 59 5.10 -11.26 4.80
N PRO A 60 3.78 -11.02 4.67
CA PRO A 60 2.76 -11.93 5.16
C PRO A 60 2.79 -13.29 4.44
N ARG A 61 2.59 -14.39 5.18
CA ARG A 61 2.58 -15.76 4.62
C ARG A 61 1.52 -15.95 3.53
N GLY A 62 0.36 -15.31 3.68
CA GLY A 62 -0.70 -15.34 2.66
C GLY A 62 -0.27 -14.74 1.32
N PHE A 63 0.60 -13.72 1.33
CA PHE A 63 1.18 -13.18 0.12
C PHE A 63 2.22 -14.12 -0.49
N VAL A 64 3.05 -14.77 0.34
CA VAL A 64 4.05 -15.77 -0.11
C VAL A 64 3.38 -17.00 -0.72
N ALA A 65 2.22 -17.41 -0.21
CA ALA A 65 1.48 -18.56 -0.75
C ALA A 65 1.04 -18.40 -2.22
N ARG A 66 1.02 -17.18 -2.76
CA ARG A 66 0.71 -16.88 -4.17
C ARG A 66 1.93 -16.93 -5.09
N MET A 67 3.13 -17.06 -4.53
CA MET A 67 4.39 -17.11 -5.29
C MET A 67 4.63 -18.50 -5.86
N ARG A 68 5.27 -18.56 -7.02
CA ARG A 68 5.68 -19.81 -7.66
C ARG A 68 6.89 -20.38 -6.94
N ARG A 69 6.75 -21.63 -6.47
CA ARG A 69 7.86 -22.34 -5.84
C ARG A 69 8.97 -22.65 -6.84
N GLY A 70 10.21 -22.52 -6.38
CA GLY A 70 11.40 -22.79 -7.19
C GLY A 70 11.73 -21.72 -8.24
N ASP A 71 10.96 -20.64 -8.32
CA ASP A 71 11.17 -19.57 -9.30
C ASP A 71 11.78 -18.33 -8.63
N PRO A 72 13.10 -18.07 -8.78
CA PRO A 72 13.73 -16.88 -8.23
C PRO A 72 13.32 -15.58 -8.95
N HIS A 73 12.63 -15.69 -10.08
CA HIS A 73 12.12 -14.57 -10.88
C HIS A 73 10.61 -14.38 -10.75
N ASP A 74 9.99 -15.03 -9.77
CA ASP A 74 8.57 -14.82 -9.51
C ASP A 74 8.27 -13.33 -9.25
N PRO A 75 7.31 -12.71 -9.96
CA PRO A 75 7.06 -11.26 -9.90
C PRO A 75 6.58 -10.78 -8.52
N LEU A 76 5.96 -11.64 -7.71
CA LEU A 76 5.59 -11.30 -6.35
C LEU A 76 6.79 -11.36 -5.42
N LEU A 77 7.65 -12.38 -5.61
CA LEU A 77 8.89 -12.53 -4.86
C LEU A 77 9.82 -11.33 -5.09
N LEU A 78 10.01 -10.91 -6.34
CA LEU A 78 10.87 -9.77 -6.67
C LEU A 78 10.49 -8.48 -5.95
N GLN A 79 9.22 -8.30 -5.62
CA GLN A 79 8.72 -7.12 -4.91
C GLN A 79 9.07 -7.11 -3.42
N VAL A 80 9.47 -8.23 -2.82
CA VAL A 80 9.67 -8.35 -1.36
C VAL A 80 11.01 -8.97 -0.97
N LEU A 81 11.66 -9.74 -1.85
CA LEU A 81 12.95 -10.37 -1.55
C LEU A 81 14.07 -9.33 -1.64
N PRO A 82 14.81 -9.06 -0.54
CA PRO A 82 16.00 -8.23 -0.60
C PRO A 82 17.05 -8.83 -1.57
N ARG A 83 17.65 -8.00 -2.40
CA ARG A 83 18.61 -8.44 -3.42
C ARG A 83 19.92 -7.65 -3.33
N PRO A 84 21.08 -8.24 -3.69
CA PRO A 84 22.37 -7.55 -3.68
C PRO A 84 22.38 -6.24 -4.49
N ALA A 85 21.63 -6.17 -5.58
CA ALA A 85 21.48 -4.96 -6.40
C ALA A 85 20.97 -3.73 -5.61
N GLU A 86 20.31 -3.93 -4.45
CA GLU A 86 19.89 -2.83 -3.59
C GLU A 86 21.04 -2.12 -2.86
N LEU A 87 22.20 -2.74 -2.81
CA LEU A 87 23.41 -2.18 -2.20
C LEU A 87 24.22 -1.33 -3.19
N GLU A 88 23.84 -1.35 -4.46
CA GLU A 88 24.50 -0.57 -5.50
C GLU A 88 24.02 0.88 -5.47
N THR A 89 24.96 1.80 -5.63
CA THR A 89 24.65 3.23 -5.78
C THR A 89 24.36 3.55 -7.25
N ALA A 90 23.29 4.31 -7.50
CA ALA A 90 22.94 4.75 -8.84
C ALA A 90 22.80 6.26 -8.89
N GLU A 91 23.27 6.88 -9.97
CA GLU A 91 23.14 8.33 -10.19
C GLU A 91 21.67 8.74 -10.28
N GLY A 92 21.32 9.85 -9.63
CA GLY A 92 19.95 10.38 -9.61
C GLY A 92 19.01 9.69 -8.62
N PHE A 93 19.51 8.74 -7.80
CA PHE A 93 18.74 8.14 -6.70
C PHE A 93 19.09 8.80 -5.36
N SER A 94 18.08 9.11 -4.55
CA SER A 94 18.24 9.82 -3.28
C SER A 94 17.41 9.19 -2.15
N ALA A 95 17.66 9.57 -0.91
CA ALA A 95 16.88 9.10 0.24
C ALA A 95 15.46 9.71 0.30
N ASP A 96 15.26 10.91 -0.27
CA ASP A 96 13.95 11.60 -0.34
C ASP A 96 13.68 12.07 -1.78
N PRO A 97 13.32 11.16 -2.70
CA PRO A 97 13.16 11.48 -4.13
C PRO A 97 11.99 12.43 -4.40
N LEU A 98 11.05 12.54 -3.45
CA LEU A 98 9.83 13.35 -3.60
C LEU A 98 9.83 14.61 -2.74
N ALA A 99 10.96 14.92 -2.07
CA ALA A 99 11.12 16.06 -1.17
C ALA A 99 9.98 16.16 -0.12
N GLU A 100 9.56 15.01 0.44
CA GLU A 100 8.44 14.98 1.37
C GLU A 100 8.76 15.62 2.71
N GLN A 101 10.03 15.56 3.15
CA GLN A 101 10.46 16.26 4.36
C GLN A 101 10.29 17.77 4.24
N ALA A 102 10.63 18.36 3.08
CA ALA A 102 10.42 19.78 2.81
C ALA A 102 8.94 20.16 2.65
N ALA A 103 8.08 19.18 2.35
CA ALA A 103 6.63 19.37 2.18
C ALA A 103 5.82 19.16 3.47
N LEU A 104 6.49 18.90 4.62
CA LEU A 104 5.83 18.81 5.92
C LEU A 104 5.28 20.20 6.32
N ALA A 105 3.95 20.33 6.40
CA ALA A 105 3.27 21.54 6.83
C ALA A 105 3.04 21.59 8.35
N ALA A 106 3.01 20.43 9.00
CA ALA A 106 2.94 20.19 10.44
C ALA A 106 3.48 18.79 10.74
N PRO A 107 3.71 18.41 12.02
CA PRO A 107 4.00 17.02 12.36
C PRO A 107 2.99 16.07 11.69
N ALA A 108 3.47 14.97 11.11
CA ALA A 108 2.68 13.97 10.39
C ALA A 108 1.80 14.49 9.23
N LEU A 109 1.94 15.75 8.79
CA LEU A 109 1.12 16.36 7.74
C LEU A 109 1.96 16.83 6.55
N VAL A 110 1.80 16.17 5.41
CA VAL A 110 2.44 16.54 4.13
C VAL A 110 1.45 17.32 3.26
N ARG A 111 1.87 18.47 2.73
CA ARG A 111 1.08 19.31 1.84
C ARG A 111 1.85 19.61 0.54
N LYS A 112 1.50 18.94 -0.53
CA LYS A 112 2.09 19.16 -1.87
C LYS A 112 1.12 19.85 -2.83
N TYR A 113 -0.20 19.64 -2.66
CA TYR A 113 -1.20 20.04 -3.64
C TYR A 113 -2.31 20.89 -3.00
N ALA A 114 -2.94 21.76 -3.80
CA ALA A 114 -4.05 22.58 -3.35
C ALA A 114 -5.27 21.70 -2.98
N GLY A 115 -5.99 22.11 -1.93
CA GLY A 115 -7.26 21.51 -1.53
C GLY A 115 -7.18 20.14 -0.86
N ARG A 116 -5.98 19.54 -0.70
CA ARG A 116 -5.78 18.24 -0.07
C ARG A 116 -4.48 18.14 0.70
N VAL A 117 -4.48 17.31 1.70
CA VAL A 117 -3.31 17.00 2.53
C VAL A 117 -3.15 15.49 2.69
N LEU A 118 -1.93 15.05 2.95
CA LEU A 118 -1.61 13.67 3.26
C LEU A 118 -1.20 13.58 4.73
N LEU A 119 -1.93 12.77 5.48
CA LEU A 119 -1.69 12.48 6.88
C LEU A 119 -0.88 11.18 7.00
N LEU A 120 0.30 11.26 7.61
CA LEU A 120 1.13 10.10 7.93
C LEU A 120 0.55 9.41 9.17
N ALA A 121 -0.42 8.52 8.95
CA ALA A 121 -1.19 7.91 10.03
C ALA A 121 -0.47 6.77 10.75
N ALA A 122 0.53 6.15 10.11
CA ALA A 122 1.33 5.06 10.67
C ALA A 122 2.75 5.11 10.12
N GLY A 123 3.75 4.74 10.95
CA GLY A 123 5.16 4.69 10.54
C GLY A 123 5.64 3.32 10.05
N GLY A 124 4.79 2.28 10.08
CA GLY A 124 5.12 0.93 9.67
C GLY A 124 4.25 0.41 8.54
N CYS A 125 4.60 -0.76 8.02
CA CYS A 125 3.85 -1.49 7.00
C CYS A 125 3.66 -2.96 7.39
N ALA A 126 2.75 -3.67 6.74
CA ALA A 126 2.62 -5.12 6.84
C ALA A 126 3.57 -5.86 5.87
N VAL A 127 4.14 -5.16 4.92
CA VAL A 127 5.09 -5.66 3.93
C VAL A 127 6.13 -4.59 3.64
N ASN A 128 7.40 -4.98 3.51
CA ASN A 128 8.46 -4.07 3.09
C ASN A 128 8.70 -4.24 1.58
N CYS A 129 7.99 -3.42 0.79
CA CYS A 129 8.12 -3.39 -0.67
C CYS A 129 9.51 -2.91 -1.06
N ARG A 130 10.25 -3.70 -1.86
CA ARG A 130 11.64 -3.36 -2.22
C ARG A 130 11.76 -2.08 -3.06
N TYR A 131 10.69 -1.66 -3.72
CA TYR A 131 10.57 -0.41 -4.50
C TYR A 131 9.94 0.75 -3.73
N CYS A 132 9.79 0.66 -2.40
CA CYS A 132 9.12 1.67 -1.59
C CYS A 132 9.91 2.98 -1.57
N PHE A 133 9.33 4.07 -2.09
CA PHE A 133 9.99 5.38 -2.11
C PHE A 133 10.20 5.99 -0.71
N ARG A 134 9.46 5.50 0.29
CA ARG A 134 9.60 5.91 1.70
C ARG A 134 10.44 4.93 2.53
N ARG A 135 11.26 4.08 1.90
CA ARG A 135 12.10 3.12 2.64
C ARG A 135 13.12 3.80 3.57
N GLU A 136 13.53 5.01 3.23
CA GLU A 136 14.46 5.85 4.00
C GLU A 136 13.77 7.00 4.74
N PHE A 137 12.42 7.04 4.74
CA PHE A 137 11.68 8.16 5.32
C PHE A 137 11.76 8.15 6.86
N PRO A 138 12.14 9.28 7.51
CA PRO A 138 12.35 9.36 8.96
C PRO A 138 11.01 9.53 9.72
N TYR A 139 10.21 8.48 9.81
CA TYR A 139 8.88 8.53 10.44
C TYR A 139 8.90 9.02 11.89
N ALA A 140 9.89 8.58 12.69
CA ALA A 140 9.99 8.97 14.09
C ALA A 140 10.23 10.48 14.25
N GLU A 141 11.05 11.06 13.38
CA GLU A 141 11.40 12.50 13.40
C GLU A 141 10.29 13.35 12.79
N SER A 142 9.42 12.76 11.97
CA SER A 142 8.30 13.43 11.29
C SER A 142 7.03 13.53 12.13
N GLY A 143 7.08 13.17 13.41
CA GLY A 143 5.96 13.27 14.33
C GLY A 143 4.83 12.26 14.04
N VAL A 144 5.17 11.05 13.58
CA VAL A 144 4.17 10.00 13.31
C VAL A 144 3.82 9.28 14.62
N ASP A 145 3.18 10.01 15.53
CA ASP A 145 2.64 9.55 16.80
C ASP A 145 1.26 10.19 17.08
N GLN A 146 0.68 9.95 18.24
CA GLN A 146 -0.65 10.48 18.55
C GLN A 146 -0.64 12.01 18.66
N ALA A 147 0.40 12.60 19.25
CA ALA A 147 0.49 14.07 19.40
C ALA A 147 0.64 14.77 18.04
N GLY A 148 1.46 14.20 17.15
CA GLY A 148 1.61 14.72 15.80
C GLY A 148 0.35 14.57 14.96
N LEU A 149 -0.39 13.46 15.09
CA LEU A 149 -1.69 13.31 14.44
C LEU A 149 -2.71 14.33 14.93
N ASP A 150 -2.71 14.64 16.23
CA ASP A 150 -3.59 15.66 16.80
C ASP A 150 -3.24 17.05 16.27
N ALA A 151 -1.94 17.41 16.25
CA ALA A 151 -1.47 18.67 15.67
C ALA A 151 -1.76 18.79 14.16
N ALA A 152 -1.61 17.69 13.41
CA ALA A 152 -1.96 17.65 11.99
C ALA A 152 -3.45 17.94 11.76
N LEU A 153 -4.33 17.33 12.55
CA LEU A 153 -5.78 17.53 12.43
C LEU A 153 -6.21 18.94 12.86
N ASP A 154 -5.53 19.55 13.85
CA ASP A 154 -5.75 20.94 14.24
C ASP A 154 -5.33 21.89 13.11
N ALA A 155 -4.21 21.61 12.42
CA ALA A 155 -3.80 22.36 11.24
C ALA A 155 -4.81 22.22 10.09
N VAL A 156 -5.38 21.02 9.87
CA VAL A 156 -6.45 20.82 8.88
C VAL A 156 -7.70 21.60 9.28
N ALA A 157 -8.07 21.62 10.57
CA ALA A 157 -9.24 22.35 11.08
C ALA A 157 -9.11 23.87 10.84
N ALA A 158 -7.89 24.39 10.92
CA ALA A 158 -7.60 25.83 10.74
C ALA A 158 -7.61 26.28 9.26
N ASP A 159 -7.60 25.35 8.28
CA ASP A 159 -7.53 25.67 6.85
C ASP A 159 -8.74 25.15 6.08
N ALA A 160 -9.76 26.00 5.93
CA ALA A 160 -10.99 25.68 5.22
C ALA A 160 -10.80 25.41 3.70
N SER A 161 -9.62 25.66 3.14
CA SER A 161 -9.31 25.32 1.75
C SER A 161 -9.06 23.82 1.54
N ILE A 162 -8.87 23.05 2.62
CA ILE A 162 -8.63 21.61 2.57
C ILE A 162 -9.98 20.87 2.48
N HIS A 163 -10.23 20.22 1.36
CA HIS A 163 -11.46 19.47 1.11
C HIS A 163 -11.29 17.95 1.16
N GLU A 164 -10.04 17.48 1.20
CA GLU A 164 -9.69 16.06 1.18
C GLU A 164 -8.52 15.77 2.11
N VAL A 165 -8.70 14.76 2.96
CA VAL A 165 -7.65 14.18 3.79
C VAL A 165 -7.29 12.81 3.23
N ILE A 166 -5.98 12.58 3.01
CA ILE A 166 -5.43 11.33 2.51
C ILE A 166 -4.70 10.64 3.65
N LEU A 167 -5.15 9.48 4.09
CA LEU A 167 -4.41 8.66 5.04
C LEU A 167 -3.35 7.85 4.29
N SER A 168 -2.11 7.93 4.76
CA SER A 168 -0.93 7.27 4.20
C SER A 168 0.12 7.09 5.30
N GLY A 169 1.40 7.10 4.95
CA GLY A 169 2.54 6.95 5.86
C GLY A 169 3.34 5.72 5.47
N GLY A 170 3.53 4.80 6.41
CA GLY A 170 3.77 3.40 6.10
C GLY A 170 2.49 2.85 5.47
N ASP A 171 1.66 2.20 6.25
CA ASP A 171 0.32 1.83 5.77
C ASP A 171 -0.72 2.19 6.84
N PRO A 172 -1.70 3.07 6.55
CA PRO A 172 -2.67 3.56 7.52
C PRO A 172 -3.61 2.46 8.05
N LEU A 173 -3.78 1.35 7.31
CA LEU A 173 -4.59 0.23 7.78
C LEU A 173 -3.86 -0.66 8.80
N LEU A 174 -2.60 -0.36 9.17
CA LEU A 174 -1.98 -0.92 10.37
C LEU A 174 -2.60 -0.37 11.67
N LEU A 175 -3.24 0.77 11.63
CA LEU A 175 -4.07 1.22 12.76
C LEU A 175 -5.14 0.18 13.03
N ASP A 176 -5.37 -0.13 14.29
CA ASP A 176 -6.50 -0.95 14.67
C ASP A 176 -7.85 -0.25 14.38
N ASP A 177 -8.91 -1.04 14.40
CA ASP A 177 -10.24 -0.53 14.04
C ASP A 177 -10.70 0.59 14.99
N ASP A 178 -10.34 0.54 16.30
CA ASP A 178 -10.68 1.59 17.26
C ASP A 178 -9.97 2.91 16.95
N ARG A 179 -8.67 2.85 16.60
CA ARG A 179 -7.89 4.04 16.25
C ARG A 179 -8.35 4.63 14.94
N LEU A 180 -8.59 3.76 13.94
CA LEU A 180 -9.04 4.20 12.63
C LEU A 180 -10.44 4.85 12.71
N GLU A 181 -11.36 4.27 13.47
CA GLU A 181 -12.71 4.83 13.70
C GLU A 181 -12.63 6.21 14.35
N ARG A 182 -11.81 6.37 15.40
CA ARG A 182 -11.59 7.69 16.02
C ARG A 182 -10.99 8.70 15.05
N LEU A 183 -10.01 8.27 14.23
CA LEU A 183 -9.39 9.15 13.23
C LEU A 183 -10.40 9.60 12.17
N VAL A 184 -11.19 8.65 11.65
CA VAL A 184 -12.26 8.95 10.68
C VAL A 184 -13.29 9.92 11.28
N ALA A 185 -13.73 9.68 12.51
CA ALA A 185 -14.68 10.56 13.21
C ALA A 185 -14.13 11.99 13.40
N ARG A 186 -12.84 12.13 13.73
CA ARG A 186 -12.20 13.46 13.82
C ARG A 186 -12.13 14.16 12.47
N VAL A 187 -11.76 13.47 11.39
CA VAL A 187 -11.78 14.05 10.03
C VAL A 187 -13.19 14.42 9.62
N GLU A 188 -14.18 13.57 9.94
CA GLU A 188 -15.58 13.81 9.66
C GLU A 188 -16.14 15.03 10.37
N SER A 189 -15.67 15.32 11.60
CA SER A 189 -16.11 16.50 12.38
C SER A 189 -15.70 17.84 11.74
N LEU A 190 -14.79 17.85 10.77
CA LEU A 190 -14.35 19.05 10.06
C LEU A 190 -15.29 19.36 8.90
N PRO A 191 -16.13 20.43 8.97
CA PRO A 191 -17.25 20.63 8.06
C PRO A 191 -16.81 20.90 6.59
N HIS A 192 -15.63 21.46 6.38
CA HIS A 192 -15.07 21.74 5.07
C HIS A 192 -14.46 20.51 4.40
N VAL A 193 -14.09 19.47 5.15
CA VAL A 193 -13.60 18.20 4.61
C VAL A 193 -14.78 17.37 4.10
N ARG A 194 -14.70 16.97 2.85
CA ARG A 194 -15.75 16.23 2.13
C ARG A 194 -15.33 14.84 1.69
N ARG A 195 -14.01 14.58 1.62
CA ARG A 195 -13.45 13.33 1.11
C ARG A 195 -12.40 12.79 2.06
N LEU A 196 -12.44 11.48 2.24
CA LEU A 196 -11.40 10.69 2.90
C LEU A 196 -10.82 9.72 1.87
N ARG A 197 -9.50 9.78 1.65
CA ARG A 197 -8.81 8.80 0.82
C ARG A 197 -7.84 8.00 1.65
N ILE A 198 -7.80 6.70 1.43
CA ILE A 198 -6.91 5.77 2.12
C ILE A 198 -6.01 5.12 1.10
N HIS A 199 -4.70 5.30 1.23
CA HIS A 199 -3.69 4.62 0.42
C HIS A 199 -3.16 3.43 1.21
N SER A 200 -3.41 2.21 0.73
CA SER A 200 -3.03 1.01 1.46
C SER A 200 -2.70 -0.16 0.54
N ARG A 201 -1.68 -0.90 0.90
CA ARG A 201 -1.36 -2.19 0.28
C ARG A 201 -1.95 -3.38 1.07
N LEU A 202 -2.44 -3.16 2.30
CA LEU A 202 -2.96 -4.22 3.14
C LEU A 202 -4.12 -5.02 2.51
N PRO A 203 -5.09 -4.42 1.79
CA PRO A 203 -6.14 -5.20 1.14
C PRO A 203 -5.60 -6.23 0.14
N ILE A 204 -4.40 -6.02 -0.40
CA ILE A 204 -3.72 -6.90 -1.34
C ILE A 204 -2.84 -7.93 -0.61
N VAL A 205 -1.98 -7.50 0.33
CA VAL A 205 -0.97 -8.39 0.94
C VAL A 205 -1.47 -9.09 2.20
N LEU A 206 -2.50 -8.55 2.85
CA LEU A 206 -3.11 -9.05 4.08
C LEU A 206 -4.63 -8.83 4.05
N PRO A 207 -5.38 -9.52 3.17
CA PRO A 207 -6.81 -9.26 2.92
C PRO A 207 -7.69 -9.36 4.16
N SER A 208 -7.30 -10.18 5.14
CA SER A 208 -7.98 -10.33 6.44
C SER A 208 -8.05 -9.02 7.24
N ARG A 209 -7.20 -8.01 6.91
CA ARG A 209 -7.27 -6.67 7.49
C ARG A 209 -8.55 -5.92 7.10
N VAL A 210 -9.18 -6.26 6.00
CA VAL A 210 -10.47 -5.68 5.64
C VAL A 210 -11.57 -6.34 6.47
N THR A 211 -11.68 -5.89 7.73
CA THR A 211 -12.64 -6.38 8.71
C THR A 211 -14.05 -5.84 8.42
N ASP A 212 -15.06 -6.48 8.99
CA ASP A 212 -16.44 -5.97 8.93
C ASP A 212 -16.57 -4.61 9.64
N ARG A 213 -15.74 -4.37 10.70
CA ARG A 213 -15.70 -3.11 11.42
C ARG A 213 -15.09 -1.99 10.58
N LEU A 214 -13.99 -2.25 9.86
CA LEU A 214 -13.43 -1.30 8.89
C LEU A 214 -14.49 -0.92 7.84
N ALA A 215 -15.16 -1.93 7.27
CA ALA A 215 -16.22 -1.69 6.29
C ALA A 215 -17.37 -0.85 6.87
N ALA A 216 -17.80 -1.15 8.10
CA ALA A 216 -18.84 -0.39 8.79
C ALA A 216 -18.41 1.07 9.06
N THR A 217 -17.17 1.30 9.47
CA THR A 217 -16.62 2.66 9.66
C THR A 217 -16.67 3.48 8.37
N LEU A 218 -16.26 2.86 7.23
CA LEU A 218 -16.31 3.55 5.94
C LEU A 218 -17.73 3.78 5.43
N ALA A 219 -18.65 2.85 5.68
CA ALA A 219 -20.04 2.98 5.28
C ALA A 219 -20.83 4.00 6.13
N GLY A 220 -20.41 4.19 7.38
CA GLY A 220 -21.12 5.03 8.37
C GLY A 220 -20.75 6.51 8.33
N THR A 221 -19.64 6.89 7.68
CA THR A 221 -19.21 8.29 7.61
C THR A 221 -19.93 9.07 6.50
N ARG A 222 -20.11 10.39 6.72
CA ARG A 222 -20.61 11.32 5.68
C ARG A 222 -19.61 11.60 4.57
N LEU A 223 -18.32 11.27 4.80
CA LEU A 223 -17.26 11.55 3.84
C LEU A 223 -17.36 10.62 2.62
N ALA A 224 -17.11 11.16 1.42
CA ALA A 224 -16.91 10.31 0.26
C ALA A 224 -15.59 9.56 0.40
N CYS A 225 -15.67 8.25 0.64
CA CYS A 225 -14.53 7.40 0.86
C CYS A 225 -13.91 6.90 -0.45
N VAL A 226 -12.60 7.05 -0.61
CA VAL A 226 -11.81 6.50 -1.71
C VAL A 226 -10.73 5.60 -1.13
N VAL A 227 -10.67 4.34 -1.53
CA VAL A 227 -9.60 3.43 -1.16
C VAL A 227 -8.72 3.19 -2.39
N VAL A 228 -7.46 3.57 -2.29
CA VAL A 228 -6.46 3.35 -3.34
C VAL A 228 -5.62 2.16 -2.90
N VAL A 229 -5.83 1.02 -3.57
CA VAL A 229 -5.04 -0.19 -3.34
C VAL A 229 -3.77 -0.17 -4.21
N HIS A 230 -2.79 -0.98 -3.84
CA HIS A 230 -1.51 -1.06 -4.54
C HIS A 230 -1.26 -2.51 -4.95
N ALA A 231 -1.63 -2.86 -6.19
CA ALA A 231 -1.30 -4.11 -6.85
C ALA A 231 -0.49 -3.82 -8.11
N ASN A 232 0.62 -4.53 -8.30
CA ASN A 232 1.51 -4.36 -9.45
C ASN A 232 1.42 -5.51 -10.45
N HIS A 233 0.90 -6.67 -10.02
CA HIS A 233 0.86 -7.87 -10.87
C HIS A 233 -0.47 -8.63 -10.69
N PRO A 234 -1.04 -9.21 -11.76
CA PRO A 234 -2.32 -9.93 -11.69
C PRO A 234 -2.31 -11.09 -10.70
N ALA A 235 -1.18 -11.77 -10.49
CA ALA A 235 -1.05 -12.85 -9.51
C ALA A 235 -1.21 -12.39 -8.04
N GLU A 236 -1.23 -11.10 -7.76
CA GLU A 236 -1.56 -10.54 -6.44
C GLU A 236 -3.06 -10.63 -6.12
N LEU A 237 -3.91 -10.83 -7.14
CA LEU A 237 -5.37 -10.72 -7.05
C LEU A 237 -6.02 -12.12 -6.99
N ASP A 238 -5.95 -12.78 -5.83
CA ASP A 238 -6.61 -14.06 -5.57
C ASP A 238 -8.02 -13.89 -4.98
N ASP A 239 -8.70 -15.00 -4.71
CA ASP A 239 -10.06 -15.01 -4.16
C ASP A 239 -10.16 -14.31 -2.81
N SER A 240 -9.12 -14.37 -1.99
CA SER A 240 -9.10 -13.68 -0.68
C SER A 240 -9.04 -12.16 -0.84
N VAL A 241 -8.29 -11.67 -1.82
CA VAL A 241 -8.24 -10.26 -2.22
C VAL A 241 -9.57 -9.84 -2.84
N ALA A 242 -10.14 -10.66 -3.73
CA ALA A 242 -11.46 -10.40 -4.32
C ALA A 242 -12.53 -10.21 -3.24
N ALA A 243 -12.56 -11.06 -2.22
CA ALA A 243 -13.49 -10.95 -1.10
C ALA A 243 -13.27 -9.67 -0.27
N ALA A 244 -12.00 -9.27 -0.04
CA ALA A 244 -11.68 -8.04 0.66
C ALA A 244 -12.12 -6.79 -0.12
N LEU A 245 -11.84 -6.76 -1.43
CA LEU A 245 -12.24 -5.65 -2.31
C LEU A 245 -13.78 -5.54 -2.42
N SER A 246 -14.48 -6.67 -2.55
CA SER A 246 -15.94 -6.72 -2.54
C SER A 246 -16.52 -6.14 -1.25
N ARG A 247 -15.91 -6.42 -0.09
CA ARG A 247 -16.33 -5.86 1.20
C ARG A 247 -16.16 -4.34 1.25
N LEU A 248 -15.04 -3.81 0.72
CA LEU A 248 -14.82 -2.36 0.61
C LEU A 248 -15.81 -1.71 -0.35
N ALA A 249 -16.11 -2.34 -1.48
CA ALA A 249 -17.12 -1.87 -2.44
C ALA A 249 -18.52 -1.83 -1.82
N ALA A 250 -18.89 -2.87 -1.06
CA ALA A 250 -20.17 -2.91 -0.31
C ALA A 250 -20.28 -1.79 0.74
N ALA A 251 -19.14 -1.31 1.27
CA ALA A 251 -19.05 -0.15 2.15
C ALA A 251 -19.12 1.20 1.39
N ARG A 252 -19.48 1.20 0.10
CA ARG A 252 -19.56 2.37 -0.79
C ARG A 252 -18.23 3.09 -1.02
N ALA A 253 -17.09 2.46 -0.77
CA ALA A 253 -15.81 3.04 -1.10
C ALA A 253 -15.59 3.00 -2.63
N ILE A 254 -15.12 4.11 -3.18
CA ILE A 254 -14.59 4.13 -4.56
C ILE A 254 -13.24 3.43 -4.54
N LEU A 255 -13.10 2.36 -5.32
CA LEU A 255 -11.87 1.57 -5.36
C LEU A 255 -11.02 1.96 -6.56
N LEU A 256 -9.79 2.35 -6.29
CA LEU A 256 -8.80 2.71 -7.29
C LEU A 256 -7.54 1.86 -7.07
N ASN A 257 -6.80 1.57 -8.14
CA ASN A 257 -5.46 0.97 -8.03
C ASN A 257 -4.41 1.96 -8.51
N GLN A 258 -3.29 2.05 -7.76
CA GLN A 258 -2.06 2.62 -8.29
C GLN A 258 -0.97 1.55 -8.28
N ALA A 259 -0.37 1.34 -9.45
CA ALA A 259 0.75 0.45 -9.65
C ALA A 259 2.03 1.25 -9.89
N VAL A 260 3.18 0.64 -9.61
CA VAL A 260 4.49 1.13 -10.05
C VAL A 260 4.96 0.22 -11.18
N LEU A 261 5.46 0.80 -12.26
CA LEU A 261 6.09 0.07 -13.35
C LEU A 261 7.49 -0.37 -12.92
N LEU A 262 7.73 -1.67 -12.88
CA LEU A 262 8.91 -2.30 -12.29
C LEU A 262 9.51 -3.32 -13.26
N GLU A 263 10.80 -3.18 -13.56
CA GLU A 263 11.53 -4.15 -14.38
C GLU A 263 11.49 -5.55 -13.75
N GLY A 264 11.20 -6.55 -14.57
CA GLY A 264 11.08 -7.96 -14.16
C GLY A 264 9.80 -8.30 -13.39
N VAL A 265 8.91 -7.33 -13.13
CA VAL A 265 7.64 -7.55 -12.41
C VAL A 265 6.44 -7.39 -13.34
N ASN A 266 6.30 -6.22 -13.94
CA ASN A 266 5.14 -5.88 -14.78
C ASN A 266 5.50 -5.04 -16.02
N ASP A 267 6.73 -5.13 -16.48
CA ASP A 267 7.27 -4.41 -17.61
C ASP A 267 6.94 -5.07 -18.97
N SER A 268 5.81 -5.74 -19.05
CA SER A 268 5.26 -6.29 -20.30
C SER A 268 3.82 -5.88 -20.55
N LEU A 269 3.45 -5.75 -21.83
CA LEU A 269 2.09 -5.34 -22.20
C LEU A 269 1.04 -6.34 -21.73
N ASP A 270 1.31 -7.64 -21.86
CA ASP A 270 0.35 -8.69 -21.47
C ASP A 270 0.08 -8.68 -19.95
N VAL A 271 1.12 -8.52 -19.14
CA VAL A 271 0.98 -8.45 -17.67
C VAL A 271 0.19 -7.20 -17.23
N LEU A 272 0.49 -6.04 -17.81
CA LEU A 272 -0.22 -4.79 -17.50
C LEU A 272 -1.68 -4.83 -17.95
N LYS A 273 -1.93 -5.45 -19.13
CA LYS A 273 -3.28 -5.65 -19.63
C LYS A 273 -4.07 -6.58 -18.73
N ASP A 274 -3.53 -7.76 -18.38
CA ASP A 274 -4.18 -8.73 -17.48
C ASP A 274 -4.44 -8.11 -16.09
N LEU A 275 -3.48 -7.34 -15.54
CA LEU A 275 -3.70 -6.61 -14.30
C LEU A 275 -4.89 -5.65 -14.39
N SER A 276 -4.96 -4.86 -15.46
CA SER A 276 -6.03 -3.88 -15.66
C SER A 276 -7.40 -4.55 -15.80
N GLU A 277 -7.49 -5.62 -16.60
CA GLU A 277 -8.73 -6.37 -16.80
C GLU A 277 -9.22 -7.00 -15.48
N ARG A 278 -8.32 -7.69 -14.74
CA ARG A 278 -8.68 -8.29 -13.44
C ARG A 278 -9.07 -7.26 -12.38
N LEU A 279 -8.43 -6.09 -12.36
CA LEU A 279 -8.84 -5.01 -11.45
C LEU A 279 -10.27 -4.55 -11.77
N VAL A 280 -10.59 -4.33 -13.04
CA VAL A 280 -11.93 -3.93 -13.47
C VAL A 280 -12.97 -4.99 -13.13
N ASP A 281 -12.68 -6.27 -13.34
CA ASP A 281 -13.56 -7.39 -13.00
C ASP A 281 -13.84 -7.45 -11.49
N LEU A 282 -12.91 -6.97 -10.66
CA LEU A 282 -13.05 -6.84 -9.21
C LEU A 282 -13.66 -5.50 -8.75
N GLY A 283 -14.12 -4.66 -9.69
CA GLY A 283 -14.70 -3.35 -9.39
C GLY A 283 -13.69 -2.28 -8.97
N VAL A 284 -12.42 -2.46 -9.32
CA VAL A 284 -11.34 -1.51 -9.03
C VAL A 284 -10.92 -0.79 -10.31
N ILE A 285 -10.89 0.52 -10.30
CA ILE A 285 -10.48 1.33 -11.45
C ILE A 285 -8.95 1.40 -11.50
N PRO A 286 -8.28 0.98 -12.58
CA PRO A 286 -6.86 1.25 -12.80
C PRO A 286 -6.63 2.76 -12.89
N TYR A 287 -6.03 3.34 -11.83
CA TYR A 287 -5.97 4.80 -11.69
C TYR A 287 -4.66 5.37 -12.20
N TYR A 288 -3.55 4.91 -11.59
CA TYR A 288 -2.22 5.33 -11.98
C TYR A 288 -1.30 4.14 -12.24
N LEU A 289 -0.44 4.29 -13.25
CA LEU A 289 0.80 3.57 -13.43
C LEU A 289 1.93 4.57 -13.21
N HIS A 290 2.61 4.46 -12.07
CA HIS A 290 3.74 5.33 -11.73
C HIS A 290 5.02 4.82 -12.40
N LEU A 291 5.83 5.72 -12.92
CA LEU A 291 7.24 5.45 -13.04
C LEU A 291 7.86 5.32 -11.65
N LEU A 292 8.93 4.56 -11.54
CA LEU A 292 9.65 4.36 -10.27
C LEU A 292 10.12 5.71 -9.71
N ASP A 293 9.83 5.97 -8.44
CA ASP A 293 10.44 7.06 -7.70
C ASP A 293 11.88 6.66 -7.35
N ARG A 294 12.86 7.47 -7.74
CA ARG A 294 14.30 7.12 -7.68
C ARG A 294 14.84 7.21 -6.26
N VAL A 295 14.42 6.29 -5.39
CA VAL A 295 14.97 6.14 -4.05
C VAL A 295 16.18 5.19 -4.06
N VAL A 296 17.16 5.43 -3.20
CA VAL A 296 18.33 4.56 -3.05
C VAL A 296 17.91 3.09 -2.85
N GLY A 297 18.65 2.17 -3.49
CA GLY A 297 18.40 0.74 -3.41
C GLY A 297 17.27 0.21 -4.31
N THR A 298 16.75 1.01 -5.27
CA THR A 298 15.65 0.57 -6.14
C THR A 298 15.98 0.62 -7.63
N SER A 299 17.18 1.03 -8.01
CA SER A 299 17.59 1.29 -9.40
C SER A 299 17.38 0.10 -10.34
N HIS A 300 17.50 -1.12 -9.82
CA HIS A 300 17.31 -2.37 -10.55
C HIS A 300 15.85 -2.65 -10.95
N PHE A 301 14.90 -1.82 -10.51
CA PHE A 301 13.50 -1.86 -10.94
C PHE A 301 13.16 -0.80 -11.99
N GLU A 302 14.12 0.05 -12.35
CA GLU A 302 13.82 1.19 -13.21
C GLU A 302 13.53 0.75 -14.65
N VAL A 303 12.37 1.11 -15.15
CA VAL A 303 11.98 1.00 -16.57
C VAL A 303 12.14 2.38 -17.20
N SER A 304 12.81 2.44 -18.35
CA SER A 304 13.01 3.72 -19.04
C SER A 304 11.68 4.38 -19.43
N GLU A 305 11.65 5.71 -19.45
CA GLU A 305 10.45 6.47 -19.85
C GLU A 305 9.97 6.13 -21.25
N ALA A 306 10.90 5.90 -22.18
CA ALA A 306 10.57 5.49 -23.56
C ALA A 306 9.89 4.11 -23.61
N ALA A 307 10.38 3.14 -22.84
CA ALA A 307 9.76 1.81 -22.73
C ALA A 307 8.38 1.91 -22.05
N ALA A 308 8.26 2.70 -20.98
CA ALA A 308 6.99 2.93 -20.30
C ALA A 308 5.94 3.57 -21.21
N ALA A 309 6.32 4.58 -21.99
CA ALA A 309 5.44 5.22 -22.97
C ALA A 309 4.99 4.24 -24.07
N ALA A 310 5.87 3.37 -24.55
CA ALA A 310 5.53 2.33 -25.53
C ALA A 310 4.53 1.30 -24.97
N LEU A 311 4.75 0.83 -23.73
CA LEU A 311 3.81 -0.05 -23.02
C LEU A 311 2.45 0.61 -22.83
N HIS A 312 2.42 1.88 -22.40
CA HIS A 312 1.19 2.62 -22.21
C HIS A 312 0.43 2.84 -23.54
N ALA A 313 1.14 3.12 -24.63
CA ALA A 313 0.54 3.20 -25.97
C ALA A 313 -0.08 1.84 -26.40
N GLY A 314 0.59 0.73 -26.08
CA GLY A 314 0.05 -0.62 -26.27
C GLY A 314 -1.24 -0.87 -25.48
N LEU A 315 -1.28 -0.47 -24.20
CA LEU A 315 -2.50 -0.56 -23.37
C LEU A 315 -3.67 0.23 -23.99
N ARG A 316 -3.42 1.45 -24.45
CA ARG A 316 -4.43 2.28 -25.13
C ARG A 316 -4.98 1.67 -26.41
N GLY A 317 -4.17 0.86 -27.09
CA GLY A 317 -4.57 0.14 -28.30
C GLY A 317 -5.37 -1.14 -28.05
N THR A 318 -5.34 -1.66 -26.80
CA THR A 318 -5.90 -2.98 -26.47
C THR A 318 -7.00 -2.97 -25.42
N LEU A 319 -7.08 -1.92 -24.59
CA LEU A 319 -8.05 -1.81 -23.50
C LEU A 319 -9.07 -0.69 -23.75
N PRO A 320 -10.29 -0.80 -23.21
CA PRO A 320 -11.22 0.32 -23.16
C PRO A 320 -10.64 1.43 -22.27
N GLY A 321 -10.92 2.70 -22.60
CA GLY A 321 -10.27 3.84 -21.99
C GLY A 321 -10.38 3.92 -20.45
N TYR A 322 -11.46 3.41 -19.85
CA TYR A 322 -11.60 3.36 -18.38
C TYR A 322 -10.69 2.34 -17.70
N ALA A 323 -10.16 1.36 -18.44
CA ALA A 323 -9.24 0.33 -17.95
C ALA A 323 -7.76 0.69 -18.17
N VAL A 324 -7.46 1.80 -18.85
CA VAL A 324 -6.09 2.28 -19.08
C VAL A 324 -5.69 3.21 -17.93
N PRO A 325 -4.72 2.83 -17.06
CA PRO A 325 -4.22 3.72 -16.02
C PRO A 325 -3.45 4.89 -16.63
N ARG A 326 -3.47 6.05 -15.97
CA ARG A 326 -2.65 7.19 -16.37
C ARG A 326 -1.18 6.93 -16.05
N LEU A 327 -0.31 7.01 -17.05
CA LEU A 327 1.13 6.92 -16.83
C LEU A 327 1.65 8.24 -16.29
N VAL A 328 2.22 8.22 -15.09
CA VAL A 328 2.59 9.44 -14.35
C VAL A 328 3.94 9.33 -13.67
N ARG A 329 4.54 10.50 -13.42
CA ARG A 329 5.66 10.69 -12.49
C ARG A 329 5.30 11.73 -11.46
N GLU A 330 5.73 11.56 -10.22
CA GLU A 330 5.69 12.62 -9.22
C GLU A 330 7.01 13.42 -9.30
N VAL A 331 6.91 14.73 -9.44
CA VAL A 331 8.06 15.64 -9.50
C VAL A 331 7.91 16.66 -8.38
N PRO A 332 8.92 16.82 -7.50
CA PRO A 332 8.88 17.81 -6.44
C PRO A 332 8.65 19.22 -6.98
N GLY A 333 7.74 19.97 -6.32
CA GLY A 333 7.42 21.36 -6.72
C GLY A 333 6.35 21.50 -7.81
N GLU A 334 6.02 20.44 -8.53
CA GLU A 334 4.95 20.51 -9.53
C GLU A 334 3.57 20.54 -8.87
N PRO A 335 2.58 21.29 -9.42
CA PRO A 335 1.24 21.44 -8.84
C PRO A 335 0.38 20.18 -8.94
N ALA A 336 0.80 19.18 -9.71
CA ALA A 336 0.16 17.89 -9.89
C ALA A 336 1.18 16.84 -10.37
N LYS A 337 0.79 15.56 -10.35
CA LYS A 337 1.58 14.51 -11.00
C LYS A 337 1.74 14.83 -12.49
N VAL A 338 2.96 14.69 -13.00
CA VAL A 338 3.27 14.92 -14.43
C VAL A 338 2.81 13.72 -15.24
N TRP A 339 2.03 13.95 -16.26
CA TRP A 339 1.60 12.91 -17.20
C TRP A 339 2.71 12.66 -18.22
N ILE A 340 3.06 11.40 -18.40
CA ILE A 340 4.11 10.99 -19.35
C ILE A 340 3.49 10.64 -20.72
N ALA A 341 2.27 10.07 -20.72
CA ALA A 341 1.54 9.71 -21.93
C ALA A 341 0.02 9.67 -21.68
#